data_431d5f1325d37f6e9d5705101970d387
#
_entry.id   431d5f1325d37f6e9d5705101970d387
#
_cell.length_a   1.000
_cell.length_b   1.000
_cell.length_c   1.000
_cell.angle_alpha   90.00
_cell.angle_beta   90.00
_cell.angle_gamma   90.00
#
_symmetry.space_group_name_H-M   'P 1'
#
loop_
_entity.id
_entity.type
_entity.pdbx_description
1 polymer ?
#
loop_
_entity_poly.entity_id
_entity_poly.type
_entity_poly.pdbx_seq_one_letter_code
_entity_poly.pdbx_strand_id
1 'polypeptide(L)'
;MAARKSATEQMPGQKPGDSLTHLDEQGRARMVDVGAKEVTDREALARGYVTIQPETARLIREGLMKKGDVLTVAQLAGIMGAKKTSELIPLCHQLPLNKVNVDLELDDTESRINISATASTSARTGVEMEALTAVSVAALTLYDMCKSVDRGIRIEGIRLVRKRGGQSGDIDLED
;
A
#
# COMPACT_ATOMS: atom_id res chain seq x y z
N MET A 1 -16.62 43.42 -24.01
CA MET A 1 -16.57 42.12 -23.24
C MET A 1 -15.41 41.30 -23.78
N ALA A 2 -14.29 41.28 -23.05
CA ALA A 2 -13.06 40.59 -23.45
C ALA A 2 -13.05 39.18 -22.84
N ALA A 3 -12.93 38.16 -23.66
CA ALA A 3 -12.80 36.77 -23.25
C ALA A 3 -11.44 36.55 -22.60
N ARG A 4 -11.43 36.14 -21.35
CA ARG A 4 -10.20 35.66 -20.66
C ARG A 4 -9.83 34.30 -21.22
N LYS A 5 -8.72 34.23 -21.98
CA LYS A 5 -8.01 32.98 -22.26
C LYS A 5 -7.32 32.53 -20.95
N SER A 6 -7.74 31.40 -20.43
CA SER A 6 -7.02 30.71 -19.37
C SER A 6 -5.74 30.10 -19.96
N ALA A 7 -4.60 30.70 -19.66
CA ALA A 7 -3.30 30.07 -19.90
C ALA A 7 -3.12 28.95 -18.85
N THR A 8 -3.06 27.72 -19.30
CA THR A 8 -2.62 26.59 -18.50
C THR A 8 -1.10 26.74 -18.29
N GLU A 9 -0.70 27.19 -17.12
CA GLU A 9 0.71 27.24 -16.73
C GLU A 9 1.23 25.80 -16.61
N GLN A 10 2.08 25.40 -17.56
CA GLN A 10 2.82 24.14 -17.47
C GLN A 10 3.89 24.24 -16.39
N MET A 11 3.87 23.34 -15.41
CA MET A 11 4.91 23.22 -14.41
C MET A 11 6.24 22.81 -15.07
N PRO A 12 7.39 23.39 -14.67
CA PRO A 12 8.68 23.08 -15.28
C PRO A 12 9.08 21.64 -14.93
N GLY A 13 9.30 20.79 -15.96
CA GLY A 13 9.78 19.40 -15.82
C GLY A 13 8.85 18.33 -16.36
N GLN A 14 7.62 18.64 -16.78
CA GLN A 14 6.73 17.66 -17.40
C GLN A 14 7.16 17.34 -18.84
N LYS A 15 7.41 16.04 -19.10
CA LYS A 15 7.61 15.54 -20.46
C LYS A 15 6.28 15.60 -21.24
N PRO A 16 6.29 15.83 -22.57
CA PRO A 16 5.08 15.72 -23.40
C PRO A 16 4.53 14.28 -23.30
N GLY A 17 3.43 14.10 -22.56
CA GLY A 17 2.84 12.77 -22.28
C GLY A 17 2.39 12.56 -20.82
N ASP A 18 2.84 13.36 -19.88
CA ASP A 18 2.38 13.34 -18.49
C ASP A 18 1.06 14.11 -18.33
N SER A 19 -0.01 13.64 -18.98
CA SER A 19 -1.36 14.10 -18.65
C SER A 19 -1.74 13.49 -17.30
N LEU A 20 -2.31 14.29 -16.40
CA LEU A 20 -2.92 13.82 -15.16
C LEU A 20 -4.07 12.86 -15.51
N THR A 21 -3.77 11.57 -15.60
CA THR A 21 -4.67 10.54 -16.14
C THR A 21 -5.96 10.34 -15.33
N HIS A 22 -6.00 10.89 -14.10
CA HIS A 22 -7.15 10.81 -13.19
C HIS A 22 -8.06 12.05 -13.20
N LEU A 23 -7.86 12.97 -14.16
CA LEU A 23 -8.72 14.13 -14.33
C LEU A 23 -9.37 14.11 -15.73
N ASP A 24 -10.64 14.53 -15.82
CA ASP A 24 -11.30 14.81 -17.11
C ASP A 24 -10.90 16.22 -17.63
N GLU A 25 -11.38 16.56 -18.81
CA GLU A 25 -11.12 17.87 -19.46
C GLU A 25 -11.62 19.07 -18.62
N GLN A 26 -12.51 18.84 -17.64
CA GLN A 26 -13.03 19.83 -16.72
C GLN A 26 -12.32 19.81 -15.37
N GLY A 27 -11.25 19.02 -15.19
CA GLY A 27 -10.48 18.90 -13.95
C GLY A 27 -11.18 18.09 -12.86
N ARG A 28 -12.19 17.28 -13.18
CA ARG A 28 -12.89 16.42 -12.22
C ARG A 28 -12.23 15.06 -12.14
N ALA A 29 -12.22 14.47 -10.93
CA ALA A 29 -11.67 13.15 -10.70
C ALA A 29 -12.38 12.09 -11.55
N ARG A 30 -11.58 11.25 -12.24
CA ARG A 30 -12.07 10.17 -13.09
C ARG A 30 -11.18 8.93 -12.93
N MET A 31 -11.81 7.76 -12.82
CA MET A 31 -11.09 6.49 -12.90
C MET A 31 -10.56 6.28 -14.33
N VAL A 32 -9.31 5.88 -14.45
CA VAL A 32 -8.66 5.65 -15.76
C VAL A 32 -9.33 4.47 -16.48
N ASP A 33 -9.66 4.65 -17.76
CA ASP A 33 -10.10 3.54 -18.60
C ASP A 33 -8.91 2.65 -18.98
N VAL A 34 -8.98 1.38 -18.58
CA VAL A 34 -7.97 0.36 -18.88
C VAL A 34 -8.48 -0.69 -19.88
N GLY A 35 -9.68 -0.49 -20.46
CA GLY A 35 -10.33 -1.46 -21.34
C GLY A 35 -9.51 -1.86 -22.56
N ALA A 36 -8.74 -0.94 -23.13
CA ALA A 36 -7.88 -1.17 -24.29
C ALA A 36 -6.50 -1.79 -23.96
N LYS A 37 -6.13 -1.89 -22.67
CA LYS A 37 -4.84 -2.47 -22.27
C LYS A 37 -4.88 -3.99 -22.28
N GLU A 38 -3.76 -4.61 -22.61
CA GLU A 38 -3.61 -6.06 -22.50
C GLU A 38 -3.58 -6.53 -21.06
N VAL A 39 -4.07 -7.74 -20.85
CA VAL A 39 -3.94 -8.46 -19.57
C VAL A 39 -2.51 -8.99 -19.48
N THR A 40 -1.80 -8.62 -18.42
CA THR A 40 -0.45 -9.10 -18.13
C THR A 40 -0.33 -9.51 -16.66
N ASP A 41 0.62 -10.39 -16.36
CA ASP A 41 0.95 -10.72 -14.97
C ASP A 41 1.60 -9.53 -14.30
N ARG A 42 1.18 -9.26 -13.08
CA ARG A 42 1.62 -8.12 -12.29
C ARG A 42 1.90 -8.54 -10.87
N GLU A 43 2.96 -8.01 -10.32
CA GLU A 43 3.34 -8.19 -8.93
C GLU A 43 3.79 -6.86 -8.34
N ALA A 44 3.46 -6.64 -7.07
CA ALA A 44 3.96 -5.52 -6.30
C ALA A 44 4.39 -5.97 -4.91
N LEU A 45 5.49 -5.40 -4.42
CA LEU A 45 6.01 -5.54 -3.07
C LEU A 45 5.97 -4.18 -2.39
N ALA A 46 5.32 -4.10 -1.25
CA ALA A 46 5.35 -2.95 -0.34
C ALA A 46 5.97 -3.36 0.99
N ARG A 47 6.60 -2.40 1.67
CA ARG A 47 7.16 -2.56 3.02
C ARG A 47 6.77 -1.39 3.91
N GLY A 48 6.86 -1.62 5.21
CA GLY A 48 6.72 -0.64 6.27
C GLY A 48 7.13 -1.27 7.58
N TYR A 49 7.10 -0.50 8.66
CA TYR A 49 7.37 -1.04 9.98
C TYR A 49 6.60 -0.28 11.06
N VAL A 50 6.49 -0.92 12.22
CA VAL A 50 5.86 -0.35 13.41
C VAL A 50 6.89 -0.34 14.53
N THR A 51 7.25 0.86 15.00
CA THR A 51 8.14 1.04 16.14
C THR A 51 7.35 0.90 17.43
N ILE A 52 7.84 0.10 18.34
CA ILE A 52 7.22 -0.26 19.62
C ILE A 52 8.20 -0.10 20.79
N GLN A 53 7.71 -0.12 22.02
CA GLN A 53 8.57 -0.15 23.20
C GLN A 53 9.21 -1.55 23.38
N PRO A 54 10.43 -1.66 23.95
CA PRO A 54 11.08 -2.95 24.23
C PRO A 54 10.21 -3.91 25.04
N GLU A 55 9.46 -3.39 25.99
CA GLU A 55 8.52 -4.19 26.79
C GLU A 55 7.38 -4.76 25.94
N THR A 56 6.88 -4.01 24.96
CA THR A 56 5.87 -4.48 24.03
C THR A 56 6.42 -5.60 23.15
N ALA A 57 7.65 -5.47 22.66
CA ALA A 57 8.36 -6.51 21.91
C ALA A 57 8.48 -7.81 22.75
N ARG A 58 8.87 -7.70 24.03
CA ARG A 58 8.94 -8.84 24.96
C ARG A 58 7.58 -9.53 25.11
N LEU A 59 6.50 -8.76 25.35
CA LEU A 59 5.16 -9.32 25.52
C LEU A 59 4.65 -10.05 24.27
N ILE A 60 4.96 -9.53 23.09
CA ILE A 60 4.61 -10.17 21.81
C ILE A 60 5.36 -11.49 21.66
N ARG A 61 6.68 -11.50 21.88
CA ARG A 61 7.54 -12.68 21.78
C ARG A 61 7.11 -13.79 22.72
N GLU A 62 6.76 -13.45 23.94
CA GLU A 62 6.35 -14.40 24.99
C GLU A 62 4.88 -14.82 24.86
N GLY A 63 4.13 -14.30 23.89
CA GLY A 63 2.71 -14.61 23.73
C GLY A 63 1.81 -14.09 24.86
N LEU A 64 2.25 -13.05 25.59
CA LEU A 64 1.57 -12.51 26.76
C LEU A 64 0.61 -11.34 26.47
N MET A 65 0.37 -11.06 25.19
CA MET A 65 -0.55 -10.00 24.82
C MET A 65 -2.00 -10.39 25.12
N LYS A 66 -2.75 -9.49 25.80
CA LYS A 66 -4.13 -9.76 26.24
C LYS A 66 -5.11 -10.05 25.09
N LYS A 67 -4.85 -9.55 23.89
CA LYS A 67 -5.68 -9.74 22.70
C LYS A 67 -5.27 -10.97 21.86
N GLY A 68 -4.34 -11.80 22.35
CA GLY A 68 -3.90 -13.02 21.68
C GLY A 68 -2.74 -12.79 20.72
N ASP A 69 -2.64 -13.63 19.67
CA ASP A 69 -1.56 -13.62 18.69
C ASP A 69 -1.61 -12.39 17.79
N VAL A 70 -0.84 -11.37 18.16
CA VAL A 70 -0.81 -10.05 17.50
C VAL A 70 -0.34 -10.15 16.06
N LEU A 71 0.70 -10.95 15.80
CA LEU A 71 1.30 -11.03 14.46
C LEU A 71 0.37 -11.76 13.50
N THR A 72 -0.21 -12.89 13.91
CA THR A 72 -1.17 -13.63 13.07
C THR A 72 -2.42 -12.81 12.77
N VAL A 73 -2.97 -12.09 13.76
CA VAL A 73 -4.15 -11.24 13.53
C VAL A 73 -3.83 -10.10 12.56
N ALA A 74 -2.66 -9.46 12.70
CA ALA A 74 -2.23 -8.40 11.78
C ALA A 74 -1.99 -8.93 10.36
N GLN A 75 -1.40 -10.12 10.21
CA GLN A 75 -1.22 -10.80 8.93
C GLN A 75 -2.56 -11.01 8.20
N LEU A 76 -3.51 -11.62 8.89
CA LEU A 76 -4.85 -11.86 8.33
C LEU A 76 -5.55 -10.55 7.95
N ALA A 77 -5.44 -9.53 8.80
CA ALA A 77 -6.01 -8.22 8.53
C ALA A 77 -5.39 -7.56 7.29
N GLY A 78 -4.07 -7.66 7.12
CA GLY A 78 -3.37 -7.18 5.92
C GLY A 78 -3.87 -7.87 4.65
N ILE A 79 -4.01 -9.20 4.66
CA ILE A 79 -4.57 -9.97 3.54
C ILE A 79 -6.02 -9.52 3.23
N MET A 80 -6.84 -9.32 4.26
CA MET A 80 -8.21 -8.80 4.10
C MET A 80 -8.22 -7.38 3.55
N GLY A 81 -7.29 -6.53 3.99
CA GLY A 81 -7.13 -5.16 3.50
C GLY A 81 -6.83 -5.12 2.01
N ALA A 82 -5.87 -5.92 1.53
CA ALA A 82 -5.58 -6.04 0.10
C ALA A 82 -6.82 -6.38 -0.74
N LYS A 83 -7.65 -7.31 -0.27
CA LYS A 83 -8.88 -7.73 -0.95
C LYS A 83 -9.96 -6.66 -0.99
N LYS A 84 -9.85 -5.61 -0.16
CA LYS A 84 -10.81 -4.51 -0.04
C LYS A 84 -10.26 -3.17 -0.58
N THR A 85 -9.14 -3.18 -1.27
CA THR A 85 -8.48 -1.95 -1.74
C THR A 85 -9.42 -1.06 -2.55
N SER A 86 -10.17 -1.61 -3.49
CA SER A 86 -11.11 -0.83 -4.31
C SER A 86 -12.30 -0.26 -3.54
N GLU A 87 -12.63 -0.80 -2.36
CA GLU A 87 -13.65 -0.25 -1.46
C GLU A 87 -13.09 0.91 -0.61
N LEU A 88 -11.76 0.97 -0.41
CA LEU A 88 -11.08 1.95 0.43
C LEU A 88 -10.51 3.13 -0.37
N ILE A 89 -10.04 2.87 -1.59
CA ILE A 89 -9.36 3.86 -2.44
C ILE A 89 -10.26 4.19 -3.64
N PRO A 90 -10.84 5.39 -3.70
CA PRO A 90 -11.97 5.70 -4.59
C PRO A 90 -11.76 5.47 -6.08
N LEU A 91 -10.53 5.67 -6.59
CA LEU A 91 -10.23 5.56 -8.02
C LEU A 91 -9.48 4.28 -8.38
N CYS A 92 -9.35 3.32 -7.46
CA CYS A 92 -8.76 2.02 -7.74
C CYS A 92 -9.76 1.11 -8.46
N HIS A 93 -9.24 0.36 -9.43
CA HIS A 93 -10.00 -0.70 -10.08
C HIS A 93 -10.17 -1.90 -9.13
N GLN A 94 -11.30 -2.58 -9.25
CA GLN A 94 -11.47 -3.87 -8.58
C GLN A 94 -10.68 -4.93 -9.35
N LEU A 95 -9.72 -5.58 -8.67
CA LEU A 95 -8.83 -6.57 -9.27
C LEU A 95 -9.08 -7.96 -8.70
N PRO A 96 -9.07 -9.01 -9.55
CA PRO A 96 -9.01 -10.40 -9.11
C PRO A 96 -7.58 -10.71 -8.65
N LEU A 97 -7.35 -10.81 -7.34
CA LEU A 97 -6.03 -11.12 -6.79
C LEU A 97 -5.74 -12.63 -6.90
N ASN A 98 -4.63 -12.97 -7.53
CA ASN A 98 -4.15 -14.35 -7.62
C ASN A 98 -3.46 -14.78 -6.32
N LYS A 99 -2.70 -13.87 -5.69
CA LYS A 99 -1.96 -14.14 -4.45
C LYS A 99 -1.81 -12.85 -3.64
N VAL A 100 -1.92 -12.98 -2.33
CA VAL A 100 -1.48 -11.98 -1.35
C VAL A 100 -0.68 -12.71 -0.28
N ASN A 101 0.54 -12.25 -0.03
CA ASN A 101 1.36 -12.69 1.09
C ASN A 101 1.66 -11.48 1.97
N VAL A 102 1.55 -11.64 3.28
CA VAL A 102 1.91 -10.60 4.27
C VAL A 102 2.77 -11.27 5.31
N ASP A 103 4.00 -10.77 5.44
CA ASP A 103 4.97 -11.26 6.41
C ASP A 103 5.21 -10.18 7.47
N LEU A 104 5.25 -10.62 8.73
CA LEU A 104 5.56 -9.76 9.87
C LEU A 104 6.71 -10.39 10.65
N GLU A 105 7.75 -9.60 10.90
CA GLU A 105 8.94 -10.03 11.61
C GLU A 105 9.24 -9.07 12.78
N LEU A 106 9.31 -9.62 13.99
CA LEU A 106 9.72 -8.86 15.17
C LEU A 106 11.25 -8.71 15.18
N ASP A 107 11.71 -7.48 15.04
CA ASP A 107 13.12 -7.11 15.18
C ASP A 107 13.37 -6.58 16.62
N ASP A 108 13.95 -7.43 17.44
CA ASP A 108 14.22 -7.11 18.84
C ASP A 108 15.32 -6.06 19.01
N THR A 109 16.25 -5.96 18.07
CA THR A 109 17.38 -5.03 18.16
C THR A 109 16.93 -3.60 17.92
N GLU A 110 15.99 -3.42 17.01
CA GLU A 110 15.43 -2.12 16.66
C GLU A 110 14.10 -1.82 17.38
N SER A 111 13.60 -2.77 18.20
CA SER A 111 12.28 -2.68 18.84
C SER A 111 11.19 -2.28 17.83
N ARG A 112 11.11 -3.02 16.73
CA ARG A 112 10.13 -2.78 15.68
C ARG A 112 9.58 -4.09 15.10
N ILE A 113 8.42 -4.00 14.46
CA ILE A 113 7.85 -5.08 13.66
C ILE A 113 7.95 -4.65 12.20
N ASN A 114 8.79 -5.35 11.44
CA ASN A 114 8.89 -5.18 10.00
C ASN A 114 7.70 -5.85 9.32
N ILE A 115 7.14 -5.18 8.32
CA ILE A 115 6.00 -5.67 7.55
C ILE A 115 6.39 -5.65 6.08
N SER A 116 6.16 -6.76 5.39
CA SER A 116 6.24 -6.82 3.94
C SER A 116 4.99 -7.46 3.37
N ALA A 117 4.49 -6.93 2.24
CA ALA A 117 3.34 -7.49 1.56
C ALA A 117 3.60 -7.58 0.07
N THR A 118 3.38 -8.79 -0.48
CA THR A 118 3.40 -9.03 -1.92
C THR A 118 1.99 -9.33 -2.39
N ALA A 119 1.55 -8.64 -3.44
CA ALA A 119 0.30 -8.93 -4.12
C ALA A 119 0.56 -9.22 -5.60
N SER A 120 -0.19 -10.16 -6.19
CA SER A 120 -0.12 -10.47 -7.62
C SER A 120 -1.49 -10.67 -8.24
N THR A 121 -1.58 -10.32 -9.53
CA THR A 121 -2.78 -10.43 -10.36
C THR A 121 -2.41 -10.60 -11.82
N SER A 122 -3.31 -11.16 -12.62
CA SER A 122 -3.27 -11.11 -14.08
C SER A 122 -4.36 -10.12 -14.53
N ALA A 123 -3.98 -8.88 -14.81
CA ALA A 123 -4.92 -7.78 -15.04
C ALA A 123 -4.36 -6.69 -15.95
N ARG A 124 -5.22 -5.68 -16.27
CA ARG A 124 -4.91 -4.55 -17.15
C ARG A 124 -4.27 -3.36 -16.43
N THR A 125 -4.24 -3.40 -15.09
CA THR A 125 -3.63 -2.35 -14.25
C THR A 125 -2.78 -2.96 -13.16
N GLY A 126 -1.94 -2.15 -12.51
CA GLY A 126 -1.02 -2.59 -11.47
C GLY A 126 -1.73 -2.95 -10.17
N VAL A 127 -0.99 -3.62 -9.28
CA VAL A 127 -1.46 -4.17 -8.00
C VAL A 127 -0.71 -3.53 -6.81
N GLU A 128 -0.13 -2.34 -7.07
CA GLU A 128 0.66 -1.60 -6.09
C GLU A 128 -0.18 -1.18 -4.88
N MET A 129 -1.41 -0.73 -5.12
CA MET A 129 -2.30 -0.27 -4.05
C MET A 129 -2.75 -1.40 -3.14
N GLU A 130 -2.94 -2.60 -3.65
CA GLU A 130 -3.25 -3.79 -2.87
C GLU A 130 -2.12 -4.14 -1.91
N ALA A 131 -0.87 -4.09 -2.37
CA ALA A 131 0.30 -4.33 -1.52
C ALA A 131 0.46 -3.24 -0.45
N LEU A 132 0.31 -1.96 -0.81
CA LEU A 132 0.37 -0.83 0.13
C LEU A 132 -0.76 -0.88 1.16
N THR A 133 -1.99 -1.21 0.74
CA THR A 133 -3.13 -1.36 1.64
C THR A 133 -2.92 -2.52 2.62
N ALA A 134 -2.35 -3.64 2.15
CA ALA A 134 -2.02 -4.77 3.02
C ALA A 134 -1.09 -4.36 4.16
N VAL A 135 0.02 -3.68 3.85
CA VAL A 135 0.98 -3.18 4.86
C VAL A 135 0.30 -2.21 5.81
N SER A 136 -0.50 -1.27 5.28
CA SER A 136 -1.18 -0.24 6.07
C SER A 136 -2.18 -0.84 7.07
N VAL A 137 -3.00 -1.80 6.62
CA VAL A 137 -4.01 -2.45 7.47
C VAL A 137 -3.35 -3.36 8.51
N ALA A 138 -2.27 -4.08 8.15
CA ALA A 138 -1.48 -4.84 9.11
C ALA A 138 -0.91 -3.93 10.21
N ALA A 139 -0.31 -2.79 9.84
CA ALA A 139 0.25 -1.82 10.78
C ALA A 139 -0.81 -1.22 11.71
N LEU A 140 -1.97 -0.83 11.19
CA LEU A 140 -3.10 -0.35 11.98
C LEU A 140 -3.61 -1.41 12.96
N THR A 141 -3.61 -2.67 12.54
CA THR A 141 -4.02 -3.79 13.40
C THR A 141 -3.01 -4.03 14.53
N LEU A 142 -1.71 -3.95 14.25
CA LEU A 142 -0.67 -3.98 15.29
C LEU A 142 -0.90 -2.88 16.32
N TYR A 143 -1.16 -1.65 15.85
CA TYR A 143 -1.47 -0.53 16.75
C TYR A 143 -2.68 -0.85 17.63
N ASP A 144 -3.81 -1.29 17.07
CA ASP A 144 -5.01 -1.61 17.84
C ASP A 144 -4.77 -2.73 18.85
N MET A 145 -4.04 -3.76 18.47
CA MET A 145 -3.74 -4.90 19.33
C MET A 145 -2.86 -4.51 20.53
N CYS A 146 -1.92 -3.58 20.34
CA CYS A 146 -0.88 -3.24 21.34
C CYS A 146 -1.17 -1.94 22.11
N LYS A 147 -2.06 -1.05 21.67
CA LYS A 147 -2.30 0.28 22.25
C LYS A 147 -2.66 0.30 23.74
N SER A 148 -3.10 -0.81 24.30
CA SER A 148 -3.43 -0.93 25.74
C SER A 148 -2.17 -0.97 26.61
N VAL A 149 -1.03 -1.39 26.07
CA VAL A 149 0.27 -1.49 26.77
C VAL A 149 1.29 -0.49 26.23
N ASP A 150 1.11 -0.05 24.98
CA ASP A 150 2.02 0.91 24.34
C ASP A 150 1.22 1.93 23.55
N ARG A 151 1.19 3.19 24.03
CA ARG A 151 0.51 4.29 23.35
C ARG A 151 1.45 5.08 22.43
N GLY A 152 2.75 4.82 22.53
CA GLY A 152 3.80 5.50 21.77
C GLY A 152 4.11 4.84 20.42
N ILE A 153 3.35 3.85 19.99
CA ILE A 153 3.54 3.11 18.73
C ILE A 153 3.52 4.08 17.54
N ARG A 154 4.48 3.93 16.64
CA ARG A 154 4.56 4.68 15.39
C ARG A 154 4.51 3.74 14.20
N ILE A 155 3.72 4.11 13.21
CA ILE A 155 3.63 3.44 11.91
C ILE A 155 4.50 4.24 10.96
N GLU A 156 5.52 3.62 10.37
CA GLU A 156 6.56 4.33 9.65
C GLU A 156 6.97 3.58 8.36
N GLY A 157 7.55 4.31 7.41
CA GLY A 157 8.22 3.76 6.25
C GLY A 157 7.34 2.97 5.27
N ILE A 158 6.01 3.18 5.27
CA ILE A 158 5.13 2.51 4.31
C ILE A 158 5.44 3.01 2.91
N ARG A 159 5.91 2.11 2.04
CA ARG A 159 6.30 2.45 0.67
C ARG A 159 6.19 1.26 -0.28
N LEU A 160 6.04 1.56 -1.55
CA LEU A 160 6.28 0.59 -2.62
C LEU A 160 7.79 0.34 -2.69
N VAL A 161 8.18 -0.92 -2.82
CA VAL A 161 9.58 -1.34 -2.95
C VAL A 161 9.87 -1.80 -4.37
N ARG A 162 8.96 -2.58 -4.93
CA ARG A 162 9.13 -3.14 -6.27
C ARG A 162 7.78 -3.36 -6.93
N LYS A 163 7.75 -3.19 -8.24
CA LYS A 163 6.64 -3.67 -9.07
C LYS A 163 7.17 -4.35 -10.32
N ARG A 164 6.42 -5.31 -10.85
CA ARG A 164 6.74 -6.05 -12.07
C ARG A 164 5.55 -6.09 -13.01
N GLY A 165 5.85 -6.07 -14.29
CA GLY A 165 4.88 -6.20 -15.37
C GLY A 165 4.19 -4.88 -15.76
N GLY A 166 3.40 -4.96 -16.84
CA GLY A 166 2.69 -3.83 -17.43
C GLY A 166 3.54 -2.97 -18.35
N GLN A 167 2.94 -1.93 -18.92
CA GLN A 167 3.57 -1.07 -19.94
C GLN A 167 4.78 -0.28 -19.42
N SER A 168 4.81 0.08 -18.14
CA SER A 168 5.92 0.79 -17.49
C SER A 168 7.09 -0.12 -17.12
N GLY A 169 6.97 -1.43 -17.37
CA GLY A 169 8.03 -2.40 -17.06
C GLY A 169 8.23 -2.60 -15.54
N ASP A 170 9.36 -3.21 -15.23
CA ASP A 170 9.77 -3.48 -13.86
C ASP A 170 10.39 -2.22 -13.25
N ILE A 171 10.00 -1.91 -12.02
CA ILE A 171 10.54 -0.81 -11.23
C ILE A 171 11.02 -1.38 -9.90
N ASP A 172 12.25 -1.08 -9.54
CA ASP A 172 12.82 -1.36 -8.23
C ASP A 172 13.18 -0.03 -7.57
N LEU A 173 12.64 0.18 -6.35
CA LEU A 173 12.78 1.39 -5.55
C LEU A 173 13.53 1.11 -4.23
N GLU A 174 14.12 -0.05 -4.10
CA GLU A 174 14.97 -0.40 -2.97
C GLU A 174 16.34 0.28 -3.19
N ASP A 175 16.75 1.13 -2.23
CA ASP A 175 18.08 1.75 -2.16
C ASP A 175 19.13 0.75 -1.69
#